data_14d0b17bef8152d0c418d2848ef01fd8
#
_entry.id   14d0b17bef8152d0c418d2848ef01fd8
#
_cell.length_a   1.000
_cell.length_b   1.000
_cell.length_c   1.000
_cell.angle_alpha   90.00
_cell.angle_beta   90.00
_cell.angle_gamma   90.00
#
_symmetry.space_group_name_H-M   'P 1'
#
loop_
_entity.id
_entity.type
_entity.pdbx_description
1 polymer ?
#
loop_
_entity_poly.entity_id
_entity_poly.type
_entity_poly.pdbx_seq_one_letter_code
_entity_poly.pdbx_strand_id
1 'polypeptide(L)'
;MRPLTLAAALLLAAVLPPALSAAAQDQSASGIAGAKNIPVEEWRSMASGRTLTYKINGEFWAMEHYTPGSNQVTLQINDGSCLQGTWDYHAPLYCFHWDGQGTACFRHARLGDKILIIETQDGQDTPMLQLMTNVSDTPLACGPAVTS
;
A
#
# COMPACT_ATOMS: atom_id res chain seq x y z
N MET A 1 -77.90 19.49 41.22
CA MET A 1 -76.53 20.06 40.96
C MET A 1 -75.57 18.92 40.70
N ARG A 2 -75.17 18.71 39.48
CA ARG A 2 -74.17 17.70 39.10
C ARG A 2 -72.98 18.44 38.55
N PRO A 3 -71.77 18.21 39.00
CA PRO A 3 -70.57 18.75 38.36
C PRO A 3 -70.11 17.90 37.16
N LEU A 4 -69.88 18.57 36.07
CA LEU A 4 -69.25 18.00 34.88
C LEU A 4 -67.75 17.85 35.13
N THR A 5 -67.29 16.62 35.05
CA THR A 5 -65.84 16.33 34.98
C THR A 5 -65.32 16.38 33.54
N LEU A 6 -64.50 17.36 33.22
CA LEU A 6 -63.74 17.42 31.96
C LEU A 6 -62.60 16.42 32.05
N ALA A 7 -62.60 15.43 31.17
CA ALA A 7 -61.47 14.57 30.94
C ALA A 7 -60.57 15.24 29.90
N ALA A 8 -59.34 15.66 30.32
CA ALA A 8 -58.35 16.15 29.43
C ALA A 8 -57.56 14.96 28.86
N ALA A 9 -57.65 14.70 27.55
CA ALA A 9 -56.87 13.72 26.83
C ALA A 9 -55.50 14.31 26.51
N LEU A 10 -54.46 13.82 27.17
CA LEU A 10 -53.06 14.11 26.77
C LEU A 10 -52.71 13.27 25.55
N LEU A 11 -52.53 13.91 24.40
CA LEU A 11 -51.89 13.34 23.23
C LEU A 11 -50.39 13.35 23.44
N LEU A 12 -49.77 12.19 23.74
CA LEU A 12 -48.33 12.01 23.66
C LEU A 12 -47.93 11.91 22.18
N ALA A 13 -47.35 12.97 21.66
CA ALA A 13 -46.64 12.92 20.38
C ALA A 13 -45.31 12.20 20.56
N ALA A 14 -45.23 10.97 20.04
CA ALA A 14 -43.98 10.22 19.96
C ALA A 14 -43.07 10.88 18.91
N VAL A 15 -42.06 11.62 19.37
CA VAL A 15 -40.99 12.12 18.52
C VAL A 15 -40.03 10.97 18.28
N LEU A 16 -40.10 10.34 17.10
CA LEU A 16 -39.05 9.41 16.63
C LEU A 16 -37.77 10.21 16.34
N PRO A 17 -36.62 9.83 16.89
CA PRO A 17 -35.37 10.43 16.48
C PRO A 17 -35.06 10.04 15.02
N PRO A 18 -34.52 10.97 14.21
CA PRO A 18 -34.06 10.62 12.88
C PRO A 18 -32.95 9.58 13.01
N ALA A 19 -33.13 8.44 12.35
CA ALA A 19 -32.07 7.46 12.17
C ALA A 19 -30.96 8.16 11.40
N LEU A 20 -29.85 8.52 12.09
CA LEU A 20 -28.62 8.85 11.43
C LEU A 20 -28.16 7.58 10.70
N SER A 21 -28.40 7.54 9.40
CA SER A 21 -27.69 6.64 8.52
C SER A 21 -26.22 6.98 8.68
N ALA A 22 -25.50 6.15 9.43
CA ALA A 22 -24.05 6.10 9.34
C ALA A 22 -23.76 5.67 7.91
N ALA A 23 -23.57 6.65 7.03
CA ALA A 23 -22.84 6.43 5.80
C ALA A 23 -21.51 5.84 6.27
N ALA A 24 -21.28 4.57 5.96
CA ALA A 24 -19.96 3.97 6.04
C ALA A 24 -19.08 4.90 5.20
N GLN A 25 -18.36 5.77 5.88
CA GLN A 25 -17.25 6.49 5.26
C GLN A 25 -16.28 5.40 4.90
N ASP A 26 -16.28 5.09 3.61
CA ASP A 26 -15.19 4.41 2.97
C ASP A 26 -13.95 5.27 3.27
N GLN A 27 -13.29 4.97 4.38
CA GLN A 27 -11.99 5.48 4.72
C GLN A 27 -10.99 4.75 3.85
N SER A 28 -11.21 4.83 2.54
CA SER A 28 -10.18 4.62 1.56
C SER A 28 -9.11 5.62 1.86
N ALA A 29 -8.13 5.11 2.62
CA ALA A 29 -6.84 5.67 2.91
C ALA A 29 -6.60 6.99 2.21
N SER A 30 -6.21 8.00 2.94
CA SER A 30 -5.60 9.24 2.48
C SER A 30 -4.31 8.92 1.71
N GLY A 31 -4.45 8.19 0.60
CA GLY A 31 -3.41 7.99 -0.37
C GLY A 31 -3.11 9.31 -1.06
N ILE A 32 -1.95 9.39 -1.68
CA ILE A 32 -1.59 10.54 -2.54
C ILE A 32 -2.74 10.77 -3.52
N ALA A 33 -3.34 11.97 -3.46
CA ALA A 33 -4.53 12.29 -4.22
C ALA A 33 -4.34 12.00 -5.72
N GLY A 34 -5.27 11.22 -6.31
CA GLY A 34 -5.23 10.82 -7.71
C GLY A 34 -4.33 9.63 -8.04
N ALA A 35 -3.60 9.07 -7.07
CA ALA A 35 -2.82 7.85 -7.29
C ALA A 35 -3.74 6.63 -7.37
N LYS A 36 -3.53 5.78 -8.39
CA LYS A 36 -4.30 4.56 -8.64
C LYS A 36 -3.45 3.33 -8.35
N ASN A 37 -3.98 2.40 -7.58
CA ASN A 37 -3.29 1.14 -7.30
C ASN A 37 -2.98 0.37 -8.58
N ILE A 38 -1.78 -0.21 -8.64
CA ILE A 38 -1.34 -1.07 -9.73
C ILE A 38 -1.83 -2.49 -9.42
N PRO A 39 -2.60 -3.13 -10.32
CA PRO A 39 -3.01 -4.51 -10.17
C PRO A 39 -1.81 -5.47 -10.19
N VAL A 40 -1.90 -6.60 -9.48
CA VAL A 40 -0.79 -7.57 -9.37
C VAL A 40 -0.35 -8.13 -10.73
N GLU A 41 -1.26 -8.33 -11.65
CA GLU A 41 -0.92 -8.84 -12.99
C GLU A 41 -0.14 -7.81 -13.82
N GLU A 42 -0.49 -6.54 -13.69
CA GLU A 42 0.28 -5.45 -14.31
C GLU A 42 1.69 -5.38 -13.71
N TRP A 43 1.80 -5.47 -12.37
CA TRP A 43 3.09 -5.49 -11.70
C TRP A 43 3.96 -6.67 -12.14
N ARG A 44 3.41 -7.88 -12.14
CA ARG A 44 4.11 -9.09 -12.61
C ARG A 44 4.61 -8.95 -14.04
N SER A 45 3.77 -8.44 -14.93
CA SER A 45 4.14 -8.23 -16.33
C SER A 45 5.30 -7.25 -16.49
N MET A 46 5.37 -6.23 -15.64
CA MET A 46 6.42 -5.22 -15.68
C MET A 46 7.71 -5.67 -14.99
N ALA A 47 7.62 -6.39 -13.87
CA ALA A 47 8.74 -6.67 -12.99
C ALA A 47 9.41 -8.03 -13.21
N SER A 48 8.67 -9.05 -13.69
CA SER A 48 9.19 -10.42 -13.82
C SER A 48 10.43 -10.50 -14.71
N GLY A 49 11.53 -11.02 -14.16
CA GLY A 49 12.81 -11.13 -14.85
C GLY A 49 13.56 -9.81 -14.99
N ARG A 50 13.11 -8.76 -14.34
CA ARG A 50 13.65 -7.41 -14.49
C ARG A 50 14.21 -6.84 -13.20
N THR A 51 15.04 -5.83 -13.35
CA THR A 51 15.59 -5.02 -12.25
C THR A 51 14.93 -3.64 -12.26
N LEU A 52 14.32 -3.29 -11.16
CA LEU A 52 13.65 -2.03 -10.94
C LEU A 52 14.54 -1.13 -10.08
N THR A 53 14.61 0.17 -10.42
CA THR A 53 15.43 1.14 -9.70
C THR A 53 14.53 2.12 -8.95
N TYR A 54 14.87 2.36 -7.68
CA TYR A 54 14.10 3.22 -6.79
C TYR A 54 14.91 4.38 -6.27
N LYS A 55 14.24 5.51 -6.07
CA LYS A 55 14.75 6.72 -5.42
C LYS A 55 13.86 7.12 -4.24
N ILE A 56 14.49 7.66 -3.20
CA ILE A 56 13.82 8.33 -2.08
C ILE A 56 14.30 9.78 -2.06
N ASN A 57 13.39 10.73 -2.04
CA ASN A 57 13.70 12.17 -2.06
C ASN A 57 14.66 12.60 -3.19
N GLY A 58 14.55 11.93 -4.34
CA GLY A 58 15.42 12.19 -5.50
C GLY A 58 16.76 11.48 -5.50
N GLU A 59 17.17 10.90 -4.39
CA GLU A 59 18.43 10.17 -4.25
C GLU A 59 18.26 8.67 -4.55
N PHE A 60 19.28 8.06 -5.17
CA PHE A 60 19.28 6.62 -5.40
C PHE A 60 19.16 5.88 -4.07
N TRP A 61 18.20 4.96 -4.00
CA TRP A 61 17.94 4.14 -2.82
C TRP A 61 18.34 2.69 -3.02
N ALA A 62 17.77 2.03 -4.03
CA ALA A 62 17.94 0.60 -4.24
C ALA A 62 17.63 0.17 -5.67
N MET A 63 18.10 -1.01 -6.02
CA MET A 63 17.63 -1.81 -7.15
C MET A 63 17.05 -3.12 -6.65
N GLU A 64 16.01 -3.60 -7.30
CA GLU A 64 15.30 -4.82 -6.91
C GLU A 64 15.08 -5.71 -8.14
N HIS A 65 15.52 -6.96 -8.06
CA HIS A 65 15.36 -7.93 -9.14
C HIS A 65 14.30 -8.97 -8.80
N TYR A 66 13.38 -9.17 -9.72
CA TYR A 66 12.29 -10.15 -9.60
C TYR A 66 12.63 -11.40 -10.40
N THR A 67 12.79 -12.54 -9.72
CA THR A 67 13.08 -13.81 -10.38
C THR A 67 11.90 -14.28 -11.23
N PRO A 68 12.11 -14.56 -12.54
CA PRO A 68 11.01 -14.94 -13.41
C PRO A 68 10.34 -16.25 -12.96
N GLY A 69 9.01 -16.28 -13.05
CA GLY A 69 8.22 -17.48 -12.71
C GLY A 69 8.19 -17.85 -11.23
N SER A 70 8.65 -16.96 -10.35
CA SER A 70 8.65 -17.19 -8.91
C SER A 70 8.25 -15.93 -8.14
N ASN A 71 8.13 -16.06 -6.81
CA ASN A 71 7.94 -14.93 -5.91
C ASN A 71 9.26 -14.51 -5.23
N GLN A 72 10.40 -14.99 -5.71
CA GLN A 72 11.70 -14.61 -5.18
C GLN A 72 12.10 -13.23 -5.69
N VAL A 73 12.69 -12.46 -4.79
CA VAL A 73 13.16 -11.10 -5.04
C VAL A 73 14.48 -10.87 -4.34
N THR A 74 15.35 -10.09 -4.99
CA THR A 74 16.62 -9.65 -4.43
C THR A 74 16.67 -8.13 -4.45
N LEU A 75 16.98 -7.51 -3.33
CA LEU A 75 17.16 -6.07 -3.18
C LEU A 75 18.63 -5.76 -2.99
N GLN A 76 19.19 -4.86 -3.80
CA GLN A 76 20.49 -4.27 -3.59
C GLN A 76 20.32 -2.81 -3.17
N ILE A 77 20.66 -2.50 -1.93
CA ILE A 77 20.58 -1.14 -1.41
C ILE A 77 21.81 -0.29 -1.79
N ASN A 78 21.73 1.00 -1.55
CA ASN A 78 22.71 1.99 -2.01
C ASN A 78 24.14 1.83 -1.46
N ASP A 79 24.32 1.07 -0.38
CA ASP A 79 25.66 0.71 0.15
C ASP A 79 26.26 -0.54 -0.52
N GLY A 80 25.52 -1.14 -1.48
CA GLY A 80 25.91 -2.33 -2.22
C GLY A 80 25.54 -3.65 -1.56
N SER A 81 25.02 -3.64 -0.33
CA SER A 81 24.53 -4.86 0.33
C SER A 81 23.25 -5.38 -0.32
N CYS A 82 23.08 -6.70 -0.27
CA CYS A 82 21.92 -7.37 -0.87
C CYS A 82 21.12 -8.14 0.17
N LEU A 83 19.80 -8.05 0.03
CA LEU A 83 18.83 -8.82 0.77
C LEU A 83 18.12 -9.79 -0.17
N GLN A 84 17.93 -11.02 0.27
CA GLN A 84 17.09 -12.01 -0.39
C GLN A 84 15.74 -12.06 0.29
N GLY A 85 14.70 -12.37 -0.48
CA GLY A 85 13.37 -12.50 0.09
C GLY A 85 12.36 -13.06 -0.90
N THR A 86 11.13 -13.05 -0.46
CA THR A 86 9.96 -13.39 -1.28
C THR A 86 8.94 -12.28 -1.16
N TRP A 87 8.01 -12.22 -2.11
CA TRP A 87 6.91 -11.29 -2.04
C TRP A 87 5.58 -11.98 -2.33
N ASP A 88 4.52 -11.40 -1.79
CA ASP A 88 3.15 -11.78 -2.10
C ASP A 88 2.25 -10.55 -2.27
N TYR A 89 1.00 -10.78 -2.66
CA TYR A 89 0.03 -9.73 -2.87
C TYR A 89 -1.29 -10.04 -2.17
N HIS A 90 -1.68 -9.15 -1.28
CA HIS A 90 -2.99 -9.12 -0.63
C HIS A 90 -3.62 -7.75 -0.89
N ALA A 91 -4.49 -7.66 -1.89
CA ALA A 91 -5.03 -6.40 -2.42
C ALA A 91 -5.38 -5.39 -1.31
N PRO A 92 -4.88 -4.15 -1.38
CA PRO A 92 -4.03 -3.57 -2.42
C PRO A 92 -2.52 -3.63 -2.12
N LEU A 93 -2.08 -4.47 -1.18
CA LEU A 93 -0.72 -4.47 -0.64
C LEU A 93 0.18 -5.51 -1.29
N TYR A 94 1.41 -5.10 -1.57
CA TYR A 94 2.55 -5.92 -1.92
C TYR A 94 3.41 -6.07 -0.68
N CYS A 95 3.57 -7.28 -0.17
CA CYS A 95 4.34 -7.55 1.04
C CYS A 95 5.62 -8.31 0.69
N PHE A 96 6.74 -7.82 1.20
CA PHE A 96 8.07 -8.38 0.99
C PHE A 96 8.58 -8.96 2.30
N HIS A 97 9.00 -10.23 2.24
CA HIS A 97 9.49 -10.99 3.38
C HIS A 97 11.00 -11.17 3.21
N TRP A 98 11.77 -10.33 3.87
CA TRP A 98 13.23 -10.30 3.76
C TRP A 98 13.89 -11.25 4.74
N ASP A 99 14.84 -12.06 4.25
CA ASP A 99 15.58 -13.00 5.08
C ASP A 99 16.30 -12.30 6.22
N GLY A 100 15.92 -12.61 7.46
CA GLY A 100 16.51 -12.04 8.67
C GLY A 100 16.14 -10.57 8.97
N GLN A 101 15.29 -9.92 8.15
CA GLN A 101 14.93 -8.51 8.31
C GLN A 101 13.42 -8.28 8.56
N GLY A 102 12.59 -9.33 8.45
CA GLY A 102 11.16 -9.24 8.65
C GLY A 102 10.38 -8.88 7.38
N THR A 103 9.16 -8.36 7.58
CA THR A 103 8.21 -8.06 6.49
C THR A 103 7.96 -6.58 6.38
N ALA A 104 7.96 -6.07 5.15
CA ALA A 104 7.53 -4.71 4.81
C ALA A 104 6.45 -4.77 3.72
N CYS A 105 5.36 -4.02 3.90
CA CYS A 105 4.27 -3.98 2.95
C CYS A 105 4.13 -2.59 2.34
N PHE A 106 3.81 -2.57 1.05
CA PHE A 106 3.72 -1.34 0.27
C PHE A 106 2.46 -1.37 -0.60
N ARG A 107 1.95 -0.20 -0.87
CA ARG A 107 0.98 0.02 -1.92
C ARG A 107 1.71 0.54 -3.16
N HIS A 108 1.64 -0.20 -4.25
CA HIS A 108 2.18 0.24 -5.53
C HIS A 108 1.10 1.03 -6.27
N ALA A 109 1.40 2.25 -6.66
CA ALA A 109 0.42 3.14 -7.28
C ALA A 109 1.00 3.93 -8.46
N ARG A 110 0.14 4.27 -9.40
CA ARG A 110 0.46 5.11 -10.55
C ARG A 110 -0.15 6.50 -10.35
N LEU A 111 0.68 7.53 -10.51
CA LEU A 111 0.27 8.93 -10.52
C LEU A 111 0.80 9.59 -11.79
N GLY A 112 -0.06 9.75 -12.79
CA GLY A 112 0.36 10.13 -14.13
C GLY A 112 1.32 9.10 -14.73
N ASP A 113 2.50 9.53 -15.11
CA ASP A 113 3.59 8.70 -15.63
C ASP A 113 4.51 8.10 -14.54
N LYS A 114 4.29 8.47 -13.28
CA LYS A 114 5.11 8.03 -12.14
C LYS A 114 4.55 6.78 -11.51
N ILE A 115 5.46 5.89 -11.07
CA ILE A 115 5.14 4.74 -10.23
C ILE A 115 5.68 4.99 -8.84
N LEU A 116 4.77 4.96 -7.87
CA LEU A 116 5.01 5.24 -6.48
C LEU A 116 4.94 3.94 -5.68
N ILE A 117 5.94 3.72 -4.83
CA ILE A 117 5.99 2.62 -3.87
C ILE A 117 5.81 3.26 -2.49
N ILE A 118 4.61 3.14 -1.97
CA ILE A 118 4.17 3.81 -0.75
C ILE A 118 4.23 2.81 0.39
N GLU A 119 5.09 3.04 1.37
CA GLU A 119 5.15 2.18 2.55
C GLU A 119 3.82 2.24 3.31
N THR A 120 3.41 1.08 3.83
CA THR A 120 2.21 1.00 4.68
C THR A 120 2.56 0.41 6.04
N GLN A 121 1.90 0.90 7.07
CA GLN A 121 1.92 0.35 8.40
C GLN A 121 0.49 0.10 8.86
N ASP A 122 0.19 -1.11 9.30
CA ASP A 122 -1.18 -1.53 9.67
C ASP A 122 -2.22 -1.24 8.58
N GLY A 123 -1.81 -1.39 7.31
CA GLY A 123 -2.65 -1.15 6.14
C GLY A 123 -2.88 0.33 5.79
N GLN A 124 -2.23 1.27 6.48
CA GLN A 124 -2.31 2.71 6.22
C GLN A 124 -1.02 3.21 5.56
N ASP A 125 -1.15 4.11 4.59
CA ASP A 125 -0.01 4.76 3.97
C ASP A 125 0.81 5.55 5.00
N THR A 126 2.14 5.39 4.98
CA THR A 126 3.07 6.22 5.74
C THR A 126 3.60 7.37 4.86
N PRO A 127 4.28 8.37 5.43
CA PRO A 127 4.97 9.40 4.64
C PRO A 127 6.14 8.86 3.80
N MET A 128 6.58 7.62 4.01
CA MET A 128 7.70 7.02 3.27
C MET A 128 7.24 6.67 1.86
N LEU A 129 7.90 7.26 0.89
CA LEU A 129 7.60 7.15 -0.52
C LEU A 129 8.88 6.88 -1.32
N GLN A 130 8.86 5.84 -2.12
CA GLN A 130 9.89 5.57 -3.13
C GLN A 130 9.31 5.85 -4.51
N LEU A 131 10.11 6.40 -5.39
CA LEU A 131 9.79 6.58 -6.81
C LEU A 131 10.52 5.51 -7.62
N MET A 132 9.79 4.66 -8.34
CA MET A 132 10.40 3.78 -9.33
C MET A 132 10.79 4.61 -10.56
N THR A 133 12.06 4.60 -10.91
CA THR A 133 12.61 5.47 -11.95
C THR A 133 13.06 4.74 -13.20
N ASN A 134 13.28 3.43 -13.10
CA ASN A 134 13.77 2.64 -14.23
C ASN A 134 13.37 1.17 -14.10
N VAL A 135 13.19 0.52 -15.24
CA VAL A 135 13.03 -0.93 -15.39
C VAL A 135 14.06 -1.38 -16.43
N SER A 136 14.92 -2.34 -16.08
CA SER A 136 16.01 -2.81 -16.94
C SER A 136 16.21 -4.32 -16.84
N ASP A 137 16.97 -4.86 -17.79
CA ASP A 137 17.44 -6.26 -17.76
C ASP A 137 18.83 -6.38 -17.11
N THR A 138 19.36 -5.29 -16.52
CA THR A 138 20.67 -5.27 -15.88
C THR A 138 20.63 -6.09 -14.59
N PRO A 139 21.48 -7.11 -14.43
CA PRO A 139 21.51 -7.91 -13.21
C PRO A 139 22.05 -7.09 -12.03
N LEU A 140 21.65 -7.48 -10.82
CA LEU A 140 22.25 -6.93 -9.60
C LEU A 140 23.70 -7.40 -9.42
N ALA A 141 24.53 -6.56 -8.81
CA ALA A 141 25.90 -6.89 -8.44
C ALA A 141 25.97 -7.49 -7.02
N CYS A 142 25.17 -8.54 -6.75
CA CYS A 142 25.13 -9.25 -5.47
C CYS A 142 26.06 -10.46 -5.47
N GLY A 143 27.34 -10.25 -5.76
CA GLY A 143 28.35 -11.30 -5.63
C GLY A 143 28.89 -11.41 -4.20
N PRO A 144 29.51 -12.55 -3.83
CA PRO A 144 30.28 -12.61 -2.60
C PRO A 144 31.34 -11.50 -2.65
N ALA A 145 31.48 -10.75 -1.54
CA ALA A 145 32.53 -9.75 -1.44
C ALA A 145 33.88 -10.43 -1.77
N VAL A 146 34.50 -10.03 -2.90
CA VAL A 146 35.85 -10.48 -3.24
C VAL A 146 36.76 -9.86 -2.20
N THR A 147 37.11 -10.63 -1.17
CA THR A 147 38.21 -10.28 -0.26
C THR A 147 39.52 -10.33 -1.05
N SER A 148 39.99 -9.17 -1.44
CA SER A 148 41.33 -8.96 -1.99
C SER A 148 42.36 -8.90 -0.86
#